data_ff8b4b44a4fc814055739f2bcbfb108f
#
_entry.id   ff8b4b44a4fc814055739f2bcbfb108f
#
_cell.length_a   1.000
_cell.length_b   1.000
_cell.length_c   1.000
_cell.angle_alpha   90.00
_cell.angle_beta   90.00
_cell.angle_gamma   90.00
#
_symmetry.space_group_name_H-M   'P 1'
#
loop_
_entity.id
_entity.type
_entity.pdbx_description
1 polymer ?
#
loop_
_entity_poly.entity_id
_entity_poly.type
_entity_poly.pdbx_seq_one_letter_code
_entity_poly.pdbx_strand_id
1 'polypeptide(L)'
;MKLKLDLHEVYNRGGEIDRALRAVIDEAVAKRAPLVEIIPGKGSGALKKRVLRFLNQKEIKALYHRVEKDSDNFGRVFVHFRWK
;
A
#
# COMPACT_ATOMS: atom_id res chain seq x y z
N MET A 1 -8.61 12.41 -5.81
CA MET A 1 -8.47 12.06 -4.37
C MET A 1 -7.28 11.13 -4.18
N LYS A 2 -6.49 11.41 -3.16
CA LYS A 2 -5.34 10.58 -2.84
C LYS A 2 -5.50 10.05 -1.42
N LEU A 3 -5.40 8.75 -1.26
CA LEU A 3 -5.43 8.13 0.06
C LEU A 3 -3.99 7.91 0.53
N LYS A 4 -3.81 7.92 1.84
CA LYS A 4 -2.49 7.78 2.44
C LYS A 4 -2.58 6.78 3.60
N LEU A 5 -1.67 5.83 3.63
CA LEU A 5 -1.60 4.85 4.71
C LEU A 5 -0.19 4.89 5.31
N ASP A 6 -0.11 5.27 6.57
CA ASP A 6 1.16 5.29 7.30
C ASP A 6 1.20 4.06 8.22
N LEU A 7 2.13 3.15 7.94
CA LEU A 7 2.28 1.92 8.71
C LEU A 7 3.21 2.08 9.89
N HIS A 8 3.71 3.28 10.12
CA HIS A 8 4.65 3.54 11.20
C HIS A 8 4.10 3.10 12.56
N GLU A 9 2.81 3.29 12.79
CA GLU A 9 2.19 2.97 14.08
C GLU A 9 1.83 1.49 14.24
N VAL A 10 1.80 0.73 13.16
CA VAL A 10 1.35 -0.66 13.20
C VAL A 10 2.43 -1.66 12.80
N TYR A 11 3.66 -1.20 12.65
CA TYR A 11 4.73 -2.04 12.11
C TYR A 11 5.07 -3.25 12.98
N ASN A 12 4.73 -3.23 14.25
CA ASN A 12 5.01 -4.35 15.17
C ASN A 12 3.89 -5.39 15.21
N ARG A 13 2.79 -5.15 14.50
CA ARG A 13 1.61 -6.00 14.62
C ARG A 13 1.31 -6.65 13.28
N GLY A 14 1.95 -7.80 13.06
CA GLY A 14 1.91 -8.46 11.77
C GLY A 14 0.53 -8.61 11.14
N GLY A 15 -0.45 -9.06 11.90
CA GLY A 15 -1.79 -9.23 11.35
C GLY A 15 -2.49 -7.93 11.02
N GLU A 16 -2.15 -6.86 11.73
CA GLU A 16 -2.76 -5.56 11.51
C GLU A 16 -2.20 -4.87 10.27
N ILE A 17 -0.97 -5.20 9.90
CA ILE A 17 -0.40 -4.64 8.67
C ILE A 17 -1.24 -5.07 7.47
N ASP A 18 -1.55 -6.35 7.37
CA ASP A 18 -2.34 -6.86 6.25
C ASP A 18 -3.76 -6.29 6.28
N ARG A 19 -4.35 -6.15 7.46
CA ARG A 19 -5.68 -5.54 7.60
C ARG A 19 -5.67 -4.09 7.15
N ALA A 20 -4.66 -3.33 7.56
CA ALA A 20 -4.57 -1.93 7.19
C ALA A 20 -4.40 -1.78 5.68
N LEU A 21 -3.57 -2.62 5.08
CA LEU A 21 -3.39 -2.62 3.63
C LEU A 21 -4.69 -2.95 2.92
N ARG A 22 -5.37 -3.99 3.37
CA ARG A 22 -6.64 -4.38 2.75
C ARG A 22 -7.68 -3.27 2.89
N ALA A 23 -7.75 -2.65 4.07
CA ALA A 23 -8.72 -1.60 4.31
C ALA A 23 -8.50 -0.40 3.39
N VAL A 24 -7.23 0.02 3.18
CA VAL A 24 -6.97 1.17 2.31
C VAL A 24 -7.23 0.83 0.84
N ILE A 25 -6.95 -0.39 0.43
CA ILE A 25 -7.25 -0.82 -0.94
C ILE A 25 -8.76 -0.85 -1.16
N ASP A 26 -9.51 -1.43 -0.21
CA ASP A 26 -10.96 -1.47 -0.30
C ASP A 26 -11.56 -0.06 -0.33
N GLU A 27 -11.00 0.86 0.47
CA GLU A 27 -11.45 2.25 0.47
C GLU A 27 -11.18 2.91 -0.88
N ALA A 28 -10.00 2.66 -1.44
CA ALA A 28 -9.65 3.21 -2.75
C ALA A 28 -10.61 2.73 -3.83
N VAL A 29 -10.97 1.46 -3.79
CA VAL A 29 -11.92 0.90 -4.75
C VAL A 29 -13.30 1.52 -4.56
N ALA A 30 -13.76 1.61 -3.31
CA ALA A 30 -15.09 2.16 -3.01
C ALA A 30 -15.22 3.63 -3.41
N LYS A 31 -14.15 4.40 -3.20
CA LYS A 31 -14.15 5.84 -3.50
C LYS A 31 -13.56 6.18 -4.85
N ARG A 32 -13.10 5.17 -5.59
CA ARG A 32 -12.42 5.35 -6.86
C ARG A 32 -11.24 6.32 -6.77
N ALA A 33 -10.45 6.18 -5.71
CA ALA A 33 -9.26 6.98 -5.53
C ALA A 33 -8.21 6.59 -6.58
N PRO A 34 -7.61 7.54 -7.27
CA PRO A 34 -6.62 7.22 -8.31
C PRO A 34 -5.28 6.82 -7.76
N LEU A 35 -5.00 7.15 -6.49
CA LEU A 35 -3.68 6.94 -5.92
C LEU A 35 -3.77 6.64 -4.44
N VAL A 36 -3.00 5.65 -4.01
CA VAL A 36 -2.80 5.35 -2.59
C VAL A 36 -1.31 5.43 -2.30
N GLU A 37 -0.93 6.25 -1.34
CA GLU A 37 0.45 6.35 -0.89
C GLU A 37 0.61 5.53 0.39
N ILE A 38 1.51 4.55 0.37
CA ILE A 38 1.78 3.70 1.52
C ILE A 38 3.18 4.03 2.05
N ILE A 39 3.25 4.38 3.33
CA ILE A 39 4.50 4.74 3.99
C ILE A 39 4.87 3.61 4.95
N PRO A 40 5.86 2.76 4.57
CA PRO A 40 6.25 1.64 5.44
C PRO A 40 6.94 2.08 6.73
N GLY A 41 7.45 3.32 6.76
CA GLY A 41 8.17 3.80 7.93
C GLY A 41 9.66 3.62 7.77
N LYS A 42 10.39 4.10 8.76
CA LYS A 42 11.85 4.03 8.78
C LYS A 42 12.31 2.64 9.22
N GLY A 43 13.49 2.24 8.78
CA GLY A 43 14.12 1.05 9.28
C GLY A 43 14.46 0.07 8.18
N SER A 44 14.42 -1.22 8.51
CA SER A 44 14.78 -2.28 7.59
C SER A 44 13.77 -2.34 6.43
N GLY A 45 14.20 -2.89 5.31
CA GLY A 45 13.32 -3.07 4.17
C GLY A 45 12.26 -4.15 4.36
N ALA A 46 12.20 -4.76 5.54
CA ALA A 46 11.28 -5.87 5.78
C ALA A 46 9.81 -5.47 5.62
N LEU A 47 9.44 -4.30 6.15
CA LEU A 47 8.07 -3.84 6.07
C LEU A 47 7.69 -3.49 4.63
N LYS A 48 8.62 -2.86 3.91
CA LYS A 48 8.39 -2.57 2.50
C LYS A 48 8.19 -3.86 1.69
N LYS A 49 9.01 -4.88 1.96
CA LYS A 49 8.88 -6.16 1.29
C LYS A 49 7.52 -6.79 1.58
N ARG A 50 7.05 -6.66 2.80
CA ARG A 50 5.75 -7.19 3.20
C ARG A 50 4.62 -6.48 2.44
N VAL A 51 4.72 -5.17 2.31
CA VAL A 51 3.74 -4.39 1.54
C VAL A 51 3.72 -4.86 0.10
N LEU A 52 4.89 -5.01 -0.52
CA LEU A 52 4.98 -5.43 -1.90
C LEU A 52 4.46 -6.86 -2.10
N ARG A 53 4.72 -7.74 -1.14
CA ARG A 53 4.21 -9.10 -1.18
C ARG A 53 2.69 -9.13 -1.12
N PHE A 54 2.12 -8.28 -0.25
CA PHE A 54 0.66 -8.17 -0.16
C PHE A 54 0.08 -7.69 -1.50
N LEU A 55 0.67 -6.65 -2.07
CA LEU A 55 0.18 -6.09 -3.32
C LEU A 55 0.37 -7.04 -4.50
N ASN A 56 1.28 -8.01 -4.39
CA ASN A 56 1.54 -8.96 -5.45
C ASN A 56 0.59 -10.16 -5.44
N GLN A 57 -0.31 -10.25 -4.46
CA GLN A 57 -1.30 -11.31 -4.44
C GLN A 57 -2.23 -11.15 -5.64
N LYS A 58 -2.58 -12.28 -6.24
CA LYS A 58 -3.36 -12.28 -7.48
C LYS A 58 -4.67 -11.50 -7.36
N GLU A 59 -5.39 -11.71 -6.25
CA GLU A 59 -6.67 -11.05 -6.02
C GLU A 59 -6.50 -9.55 -5.80
N ILE A 60 -5.39 -9.13 -5.22
CA ILE A 60 -5.11 -7.72 -4.99
C ILE A 60 -4.64 -7.05 -6.28
N LYS A 61 -3.79 -7.73 -7.05
CA LYS A 61 -3.30 -7.19 -8.32
C LYS A 61 -4.44 -6.89 -9.29
N ALA A 62 -5.53 -7.62 -9.19
CA ALA A 62 -6.67 -7.39 -10.05
C ALA A 62 -7.38 -6.07 -9.76
N LEU A 63 -7.11 -5.45 -8.60
CA LEU A 63 -7.81 -4.25 -8.16
C LEU A 63 -7.10 -2.95 -8.56
N TYR A 64 -5.80 -2.99 -8.78
CA TYR A 64 -5.05 -1.78 -9.10
C TYR A 64 -4.38 -1.88 -10.46
N HIS A 65 -3.91 -0.73 -10.97
CA HIS A 65 -3.28 -0.67 -12.28
C HIS A 65 -1.78 -0.98 -12.21
N ARG A 66 -1.06 -0.27 -11.35
CA ARG A 66 0.38 -0.48 -11.21
C ARG A 66 0.87 0.00 -9.85
N VAL A 67 2.06 -0.45 -9.49
CA VAL A 67 2.72 -0.04 -8.25
C VAL A 67 4.01 0.70 -8.63
N GLU A 68 4.23 1.83 -7.99
CA GLU A 68 5.44 2.61 -8.15
C GLU A 68 6.18 2.66 -6.82
N LYS A 69 7.48 2.40 -6.84
CA LYS A 69 8.31 2.42 -5.65
C LYS A 69 9.19 3.65 -5.66
N ASP A 70 9.21 4.36 -4.54
CA ASP A 70 10.09 5.51 -4.38
C ASP A 70 11.37 5.03 -3.71
N SER A 71 12.48 5.08 -4.42
CA SER A 71 13.76 4.64 -3.89
C SER A 71 14.46 5.72 -3.07
N ASP A 72 14.00 6.97 -3.15
CA ASP A 72 14.69 8.08 -2.53
C ASP A 72 14.23 8.40 -1.11
N ASN A 73 12.96 8.13 -0.77
CA ASN A 73 12.39 8.53 0.50
C ASN A 73 11.83 7.34 1.27
N PHE A 74 12.71 6.59 1.94
CA PHE A 74 12.32 5.51 2.83
C PHE A 74 11.48 4.43 2.16
N GLY A 75 11.54 4.38 0.84
CA GLY A 75 10.86 3.33 0.11
C GLY A 75 9.36 3.42 0.10
N ARG A 76 8.80 4.62 0.02
CA ARG A 76 7.35 4.78 -0.10
C ARG A 76 6.85 4.01 -1.31
N VAL A 77 5.64 3.52 -1.18
CA VAL A 77 5.01 2.74 -2.24
C VAL A 77 3.74 3.46 -2.68
N PHE A 78 3.61 3.64 -3.98
CA PHE A 78 2.45 4.31 -4.57
C PHE A 78 1.67 3.29 -5.38
N VAL A 79 0.40 3.11 -5.05
CA VAL A 79 -0.49 2.21 -5.77
C VAL A 79 -1.38 3.05 -6.67
N HIS A 80 -1.25 2.85 -7.97
CA HIS A 80 -2.02 3.59 -8.96
C HIS A 80 -3.21 2.78 -9.42
N PHE A 81 -4.36 3.39 -9.41
CA PHE A 81 -5.60 2.80 -9.88
C PHE A 81 -6.01 3.45 -11.19
N ARG A 82 -6.73 2.70 -11.99
CA ARG A 82 -7.23 3.22 -13.26
C ARG A 82 -8.76 3.13 -13.23
N TRP A 83 -9.37 4.28 -13.28
CA TRP A 83 -10.85 4.37 -13.32
C TRP A 83 -11.27 4.96 -14.63
N LYS A 84 -12.39 4.48 -15.15
CA LYS A 84 -12.97 5.02 -16.37
C LYS A 84 -13.94 6.13 -16.04
#